data_d8429d6a01318f6fd6ad9b7597407aa6
#
_entry.id   d8429d6a01318f6fd6ad9b7597407aa6
#
_cell.length_a   1.000
_cell.length_b   1.000
_cell.length_c   1.000
_cell.angle_alpha   90.00
_cell.angle_beta   90.00
_cell.angle_gamma   90.00
#
_symmetry.space_group_name_H-M   'P 1'
#
loop_
_entity.id
_entity.type
_entity.pdbx_description
1 polymer ?
#
loop_
_entity_poly.entity_id
_entity_poly.type
_entity_poly.pdbx_seq_one_letter_code
_entity_poly.pdbx_strand_id
1 'polypeptide(L)'
;MPKLFAPLLIAAMAVYASPGRADATADAKQLGDLFCLVGKSGRDGGEFARMYLVTRALAAAIDEAVKKNDAIAAATPDEKPPLGDGVPFASYTDEAPVCHAGKFAEADGKQTIEVEYIFTDTPDANWTDRLVVVTEDGRPRVDDVLFGTSGDGLRKALVELFNN
;
A
#
# COMPACT_ATOMS: atom_id res chain seq x y z
N MET A 1 49.15 12.40 -50.28
CA MET A 1 48.99 12.37 -48.83
C MET A 1 47.53 12.60 -48.54
N PRO A 2 46.72 11.58 -48.19
CA PRO A 2 45.32 11.79 -47.84
C PRO A 2 45.21 12.07 -46.33
N LYS A 3 44.45 13.14 -45.99
CA LYS A 3 44.13 13.53 -44.62
C LYS A 3 42.94 12.67 -44.13
N LEU A 4 43.18 11.82 -43.13
CA LEU A 4 42.12 11.12 -42.40
C LEU A 4 41.40 12.12 -41.49
N PHE A 5 40.11 12.30 -41.75
CA PHE A 5 39.19 12.94 -40.78
C PHE A 5 38.58 11.84 -39.89
N ALA A 6 38.90 11.87 -38.61
CA ALA A 6 38.23 11.05 -37.60
C ALA A 6 36.89 11.70 -37.18
N PRO A 7 35.77 10.97 -37.17
CA PRO A 7 34.53 11.53 -36.63
C PRO A 7 34.54 11.53 -35.09
N LEU A 8 34.30 12.70 -34.52
CA LEU A 8 34.13 12.89 -33.09
C LEU A 8 32.71 12.38 -32.69
N LEU A 9 32.66 11.22 -32.06
CA LEU A 9 31.42 10.69 -31.46
C LEU A 9 31.10 11.47 -30.17
N ILE A 10 30.14 12.37 -30.24
CA ILE A 10 29.57 13.03 -29.04
C ILE A 10 28.57 12.05 -28.43
N ALA A 11 28.97 11.38 -27.34
CA ALA A 11 28.05 10.60 -26.52
C ALA A 11 27.14 11.56 -25.72
N ALA A 12 25.89 11.68 -26.12
CA ALA A 12 24.88 12.39 -25.34
C ALA A 12 24.55 11.56 -24.08
N MET A 13 25.10 11.96 -22.94
CA MET A 13 24.66 11.42 -21.63
C MET A 13 23.28 12.00 -21.34
N ALA A 14 22.25 11.16 -21.43
CA ALA A 14 20.93 11.50 -20.92
C ALA A 14 21.00 11.52 -19.39
N VAL A 15 20.96 12.71 -18.80
CA VAL A 15 20.83 12.89 -17.37
C VAL A 15 19.37 12.58 -17.03
N TYR A 16 19.10 11.38 -16.54
CA TYR A 16 17.82 11.04 -15.92
C TYR A 16 17.75 11.80 -14.60
N ALA A 17 16.99 12.88 -14.56
CA ALA A 17 16.65 13.55 -13.31
C ALA A 17 15.83 12.57 -12.46
N SER A 18 16.36 12.15 -11.33
CA SER A 18 15.58 11.44 -10.32
C SER A 18 14.47 12.38 -9.81
N PRO A 19 13.24 11.91 -9.61
CA PRO A 19 12.19 12.76 -9.02
C PRO A 19 12.70 13.35 -7.71
N GLY A 20 12.47 14.65 -7.52
CA GLY A 20 12.89 15.34 -6.31
C GLY A 20 12.15 14.80 -5.09
N ARG A 21 12.76 14.90 -3.89
CA ARG A 21 12.14 14.44 -2.64
C ARG A 21 10.76 15.07 -2.39
N ALA A 22 10.52 16.27 -2.88
CA ALA A 22 9.22 16.95 -2.80
C ALA A 22 8.14 16.23 -3.60
N ASP A 23 8.48 15.72 -4.79
CA ASP A 23 7.54 14.98 -5.64
C ASP A 23 7.20 13.64 -5.01
N ALA A 24 8.19 12.90 -4.46
CA ALA A 24 7.96 11.63 -3.78
C ALA A 24 7.06 11.77 -2.55
N THR A 25 7.19 12.87 -1.79
CA THR A 25 6.32 13.16 -0.64
C THR A 25 4.88 13.46 -1.08
N ALA A 26 4.72 14.23 -2.16
CA ALA A 26 3.39 14.57 -2.71
C ALA A 26 2.68 13.31 -3.23
N ASP A 27 3.39 12.48 -3.98
CA ASP A 27 2.88 11.22 -4.53
C ASP A 27 2.48 10.23 -3.42
N ALA A 28 3.31 10.08 -2.38
CA ALA A 28 3.02 9.23 -1.22
C ALA A 28 1.79 9.74 -0.45
N LYS A 29 1.67 11.06 -0.28
CA LYS A 29 0.51 11.67 0.38
C LYS A 29 -0.77 11.44 -0.41
N GLN A 30 -0.76 11.63 -1.72
CA GLN A 30 -1.90 11.33 -2.58
C GLN A 30 -2.30 9.84 -2.49
N LEU A 31 -1.33 8.93 -2.44
CA LEU A 31 -1.60 7.50 -2.25
C LEU A 31 -2.26 7.22 -0.89
N GLY A 32 -1.81 7.86 0.19
CA GLY A 32 -2.44 7.78 1.51
C GLY A 32 -3.88 8.28 1.52
N ASP A 33 -4.15 9.41 0.88
CA ASP A 33 -5.52 9.95 0.77
C ASP A 33 -6.43 9.01 -0.05
N LEU A 34 -5.92 8.35 -1.11
CA LEU A 34 -6.64 7.32 -1.84
C LEU A 34 -6.95 6.10 -0.96
N PHE A 35 -6.02 5.71 -0.08
CA PHE A 35 -6.25 4.61 0.87
C PHE A 35 -7.39 4.91 1.86
N CYS A 36 -7.56 6.16 2.25
CA CYS A 36 -8.73 6.58 3.04
C CYS A 36 -10.07 6.31 2.34
N LEU A 37 -10.11 6.47 1.02
CA LEU A 37 -11.30 6.15 0.22
C LEU A 37 -11.56 4.64 0.16
N VAL A 38 -10.49 3.84 0.17
CA VAL A 38 -10.58 2.36 0.23
C VAL A 38 -11.34 1.92 1.49
N GLY A 39 -10.95 2.41 2.66
CA GLY A 39 -11.59 2.10 3.93
C GLY A 39 -13.09 2.42 3.95
N LYS A 40 -13.48 3.54 3.32
CA LYS A 40 -14.87 4.00 3.24
C LYS A 40 -15.74 3.26 2.20
N SER A 41 -15.14 2.49 1.32
CA SER A 41 -15.83 1.83 0.22
C SER A 41 -16.04 0.32 0.45
N GLY A 42 -15.73 -0.18 1.64
CA GLY A 42 -15.92 -1.58 2.00
C GLY A 42 -15.25 -2.55 1.03
N ARG A 43 -15.98 -3.59 0.61
CA ARG A 43 -15.45 -4.62 -0.30
C ARG A 43 -14.98 -4.07 -1.65
N ASP A 44 -15.72 -3.14 -2.24
CA ASP A 44 -15.38 -2.55 -3.54
C ASP A 44 -14.09 -1.71 -3.44
N GLY A 45 -13.89 -1.02 -2.32
CA GLY A 45 -12.65 -0.31 -2.03
C GLY A 45 -11.46 -1.24 -1.90
N GLY A 46 -11.62 -2.37 -1.23
CA GLY A 46 -10.59 -3.41 -1.12
C GLY A 46 -10.18 -3.98 -2.47
N GLU A 47 -11.13 -4.25 -3.36
CA GLU A 47 -10.87 -4.72 -4.72
C GLU A 47 -10.14 -3.64 -5.55
N PHE A 48 -10.55 -2.38 -5.43
CA PHE A 48 -9.85 -1.26 -6.06
C PHE A 48 -8.41 -1.14 -5.57
N ALA A 49 -8.17 -1.23 -4.25
CA ALA A 49 -6.82 -1.19 -3.69
C ALA A 49 -5.94 -2.30 -4.25
N ARG A 50 -6.46 -3.54 -4.26
CA ARG A 50 -5.78 -4.72 -4.80
C ARG A 50 -5.38 -4.53 -6.26
N MET A 51 -6.25 -3.98 -7.09
CA MET A 51 -5.99 -3.80 -8.53
C MET A 51 -5.07 -2.62 -8.84
N TYR A 52 -5.19 -1.52 -8.10
CA TYR A 52 -4.64 -0.24 -8.55
C TYR A 52 -3.67 0.43 -7.58
N LEU A 53 -3.69 0.11 -6.30
CA LEU A 53 -2.91 0.84 -5.29
C LEU A 53 -1.74 0.04 -4.71
N VAL A 54 -1.82 -1.28 -4.67
CA VAL A 54 -0.76 -2.11 -4.09
C VAL A 54 0.24 -2.59 -5.14
N THR A 55 1.40 -3.09 -4.68
CA THR A 55 2.37 -3.76 -5.54
C THR A 55 1.82 -5.07 -6.08
N ARG A 56 2.34 -5.55 -7.20
CA ARG A 56 2.02 -6.89 -7.73
C ARG A 56 2.30 -7.99 -6.72
N ALA A 57 3.35 -7.83 -5.91
CA ALA A 57 3.71 -8.80 -4.88
C ALA A 57 2.70 -8.83 -3.72
N LEU A 58 2.17 -7.66 -3.29
CA LEU A 58 1.12 -7.62 -2.28
C LEU A 58 -0.22 -8.10 -2.86
N ALA A 59 -0.56 -7.72 -4.09
CA ALA A 59 -1.76 -8.22 -4.77
C ALA A 59 -1.77 -9.75 -4.86
N ALA A 60 -0.65 -10.38 -5.24
CA ALA A 60 -0.53 -11.84 -5.29
C ALA A 60 -0.71 -12.51 -3.91
N ALA A 61 -0.19 -11.89 -2.84
CA ALA A 61 -0.40 -12.38 -1.47
C ALA A 61 -1.87 -12.31 -1.05
N ILE A 62 -2.56 -11.23 -1.44
CA ILE A 62 -4.00 -11.06 -1.21
C ILE A 62 -4.79 -12.12 -1.99
N ASP A 63 -4.48 -12.32 -3.27
CA ASP A 63 -5.16 -13.31 -4.12
C ASP A 63 -5.02 -14.73 -3.55
N GLU A 64 -3.86 -15.09 -3.03
CA GLU A 64 -3.63 -16.39 -2.38
C GLU A 64 -4.47 -16.52 -1.08
N ALA A 65 -4.53 -15.46 -0.28
CA ALA A 65 -5.34 -15.43 0.94
C ALA A 65 -6.84 -15.55 0.62
N VAL A 66 -7.33 -14.80 -0.38
CA VAL A 66 -8.73 -14.87 -0.84
C VAL A 66 -9.06 -16.28 -1.33
N LYS A 67 -8.19 -16.91 -2.12
CA LYS A 67 -8.38 -18.28 -2.59
C LYS A 67 -8.49 -19.29 -1.45
N LYS A 68 -7.67 -19.18 -0.41
CA LYS A 68 -7.76 -20.02 0.79
C LYS A 68 -9.07 -19.79 1.54
N ASN A 69 -9.44 -18.51 1.70
CA ASN A 69 -10.69 -18.12 2.33
C ASN A 69 -11.91 -18.73 1.63
N ASP A 70 -11.96 -18.66 0.31
CA ASP A 70 -13.07 -19.19 -0.49
C ASP A 70 -13.16 -20.73 -0.38
N ALA A 71 -12.02 -21.41 -0.30
CA ALA A 71 -11.98 -22.85 -0.09
C ALA A 71 -12.54 -23.23 1.30
N ILE A 72 -12.22 -22.45 2.36
CA ILE A 72 -12.79 -22.65 3.70
C ILE A 72 -14.29 -22.36 3.69
N ALA A 73 -14.72 -21.24 3.12
CA ALA A 73 -16.14 -20.90 3.03
C ALA A 73 -16.97 -21.97 2.30
N ALA A 74 -16.41 -22.60 1.26
CA ALA A 74 -17.06 -23.68 0.54
C ALA A 74 -17.13 -24.98 1.36
N ALA A 75 -16.14 -25.24 2.22
CA ALA A 75 -16.09 -26.42 3.08
C ALA A 75 -16.97 -26.30 4.33
N THR A 76 -17.13 -25.08 4.86
CA THR A 76 -17.90 -24.77 6.08
C THR A 76 -18.88 -23.62 5.85
N PRO A 77 -19.96 -23.82 5.07
CA PRO A 77 -20.83 -22.74 4.62
C PRO A 77 -21.61 -22.06 5.76
N ASP A 78 -21.73 -22.71 6.91
CA ASP A 78 -22.42 -22.16 8.09
C ASP A 78 -21.47 -21.39 9.03
N GLU A 79 -20.18 -21.33 8.71
CA GLU A 79 -19.17 -20.62 9.50
C GLU A 79 -18.64 -19.40 8.76
N LYS A 80 -18.33 -18.33 9.52
CA LYS A 80 -17.68 -17.15 8.95
C LYS A 80 -16.23 -17.47 8.61
N PRO A 81 -15.80 -17.36 7.35
CA PRO A 81 -14.44 -17.63 6.97
C PRO A 81 -13.49 -16.52 7.48
N PRO A 82 -12.16 -16.76 7.55
CA PRO A 82 -11.18 -15.83 8.09
C PRO A 82 -11.22 -14.41 7.51
N LEU A 83 -11.47 -14.26 6.20
CA LEU A 83 -11.65 -12.98 5.53
C LEU A 83 -13.13 -12.62 5.31
N GLY A 84 -14.02 -13.01 6.21
CA GLY A 84 -15.47 -12.77 6.05
C GLY A 84 -15.84 -11.29 6.00
N ASP A 85 -15.03 -10.41 6.59
CA ASP A 85 -15.19 -8.96 6.53
C ASP A 85 -14.33 -8.32 5.41
N GLY A 86 -13.62 -9.12 4.62
CA GLY A 86 -12.73 -8.68 3.56
C GLY A 86 -11.26 -8.66 3.97
N VAL A 87 -10.41 -8.13 3.09
CA VAL A 87 -8.97 -7.96 3.34
C VAL A 87 -8.77 -6.82 4.34
N PRO A 88 -8.02 -7.01 5.44
CA PRO A 88 -7.84 -5.99 6.47
C PRO A 88 -6.83 -4.92 6.04
N PHE A 89 -7.26 -3.95 5.26
CA PHE A 89 -6.41 -2.82 4.84
C PHE A 89 -6.20 -1.76 5.93
N ALA A 90 -6.73 -1.95 7.13
CA ALA A 90 -6.55 -1.08 8.29
C ALA A 90 -6.50 -1.92 9.57
N SER A 91 -5.95 -1.34 10.66
CA SER A 91 -5.90 -1.99 11.99
C SER A 91 -7.28 -2.35 12.53
N TYR A 92 -8.28 -1.54 12.20
CA TYR A 92 -9.65 -1.73 12.64
C TYR A 92 -10.61 -1.66 11.47
N THR A 93 -11.72 -2.38 11.58
CA THR A 93 -12.78 -2.43 10.58
C THR A 93 -13.77 -1.27 10.69
N ASP A 94 -13.70 -0.51 11.80
CA ASP A 94 -14.59 0.62 12.03
C ASP A 94 -14.29 1.76 11.05
N GLU A 95 -15.35 2.32 10.47
CA GLU A 95 -15.22 3.43 9.55
C GLU A 95 -15.05 4.75 10.30
N ALA A 96 -13.84 5.29 10.32
CA ALA A 96 -13.57 6.59 10.91
C ALA A 96 -14.22 7.71 10.07
N PRO A 97 -14.93 8.67 10.72
CA PRO A 97 -15.56 9.79 10.03
C PRO A 97 -14.55 10.63 9.24
N VAL A 98 -13.35 10.80 9.77
CA VAL A 98 -12.25 11.54 9.13
C VAL A 98 -11.06 10.61 8.96
N CYS A 99 -10.51 10.61 7.74
CA CYS A 99 -9.27 9.92 7.41
C CYS A 99 -8.47 10.79 6.43
N HIS A 100 -7.17 10.88 6.64
CA HIS A 100 -6.26 11.59 5.73
C HIS A 100 -4.83 11.05 5.82
N ALA A 101 -4.03 11.34 4.79
CA ALA A 101 -2.61 11.07 4.81
C ALA A 101 -1.90 12.02 5.78
N GLY A 102 -1.14 11.46 6.69
CA GLY A 102 -0.38 12.14 7.71
C GLY A 102 1.08 12.38 7.31
N LYS A 103 1.99 11.99 8.20
CA LYS A 103 3.43 12.24 8.05
C LYS A 103 4.08 11.27 7.06
N PHE A 104 4.86 11.84 6.13
CA PHE A 104 5.80 11.08 5.32
C PHE A 104 7.13 10.90 6.06
N ALA A 105 7.68 9.69 6.01
CA ALA A 105 9.01 9.39 6.52
C ALA A 105 9.78 8.51 5.53
N GLU A 106 11.10 8.69 5.54
CA GLU A 106 12.03 7.86 4.79
C GLU A 106 13.16 7.44 5.73
N ALA A 107 13.31 6.14 5.92
CA ALA A 107 14.35 5.56 6.75
C ALA A 107 14.78 4.20 6.17
N ASP A 108 16.10 3.93 6.18
CA ASP A 108 16.68 2.66 5.72
C ASP A 108 16.24 2.26 4.30
N GLY A 109 16.07 3.24 3.40
CA GLY A 109 15.63 3.04 2.03
C GLY A 109 14.15 2.67 1.87
N LYS A 110 13.36 2.73 2.95
CA LYS A 110 11.92 2.52 2.94
C LYS A 110 11.21 3.86 3.10
N GLN A 111 10.21 4.07 2.27
CA GLN A 111 9.30 5.21 2.37
C GLN A 111 8.02 4.78 3.06
N THR A 112 7.55 5.58 3.99
CA THR A 112 6.27 5.34 4.69
C THR A 112 5.44 6.60 4.70
N ILE A 113 4.11 6.43 4.64
CA ILE A 113 3.14 7.49 4.84
C ILE A 113 2.14 7.06 5.90
N GLU A 114 1.91 7.90 6.89
CA GLU A 114 0.88 7.69 7.90
C GLU A 114 -0.51 7.88 7.28
N VAL A 115 -1.45 7.05 7.73
CA VAL A 115 -2.88 7.21 7.46
C VAL A 115 -3.53 7.36 8.83
N GLU A 116 -4.08 8.53 9.07
CA GLU A 116 -4.67 8.92 10.33
C GLU A 116 -6.19 8.76 10.27
N TYR A 117 -6.74 8.01 11.22
CA TYR A 117 -8.17 7.73 11.36
C TYR A 117 -8.68 8.42 12.63
N ILE A 118 -9.65 9.33 12.48
CA ILE A 118 -10.02 10.28 13.51
C ILE A 118 -11.52 10.22 13.77
N PHE A 119 -11.85 10.02 15.05
CA PHE A 119 -13.19 10.16 15.63
C PHE A 119 -13.23 11.46 16.44
N THR A 120 -13.88 12.49 15.92
CA THR A 120 -13.94 13.82 16.55
C THR A 120 -14.60 13.81 17.92
N ASP A 121 -15.60 12.94 18.08
CA ASP A 121 -16.40 12.84 19.31
C ASP A 121 -15.81 11.83 20.31
N THR A 122 -14.86 11.01 19.89
CA THR A 122 -14.21 9.97 20.70
C THR A 122 -12.72 9.88 20.37
N PRO A 123 -11.91 10.89 20.75
CA PRO A 123 -10.49 10.96 20.35
C PRO A 123 -9.64 9.75 20.79
N ASP A 124 -10.02 9.07 21.88
CA ASP A 124 -9.34 7.86 22.36
C ASP A 124 -9.51 6.66 21.41
N ALA A 125 -10.44 6.73 20.45
CA ALA A 125 -10.63 5.74 19.41
C ALA A 125 -9.77 6.03 18.15
N ASN A 126 -9.03 7.13 18.12
CA ASN A 126 -8.17 7.47 16.99
C ASN A 126 -7.02 6.47 16.86
N TRP A 127 -6.67 6.14 15.62
CA TRP A 127 -5.48 5.34 15.34
C TRP A 127 -4.75 5.83 14.11
N THR A 128 -3.55 5.32 13.93
CA THR A 128 -2.71 5.62 12.77
C THR A 128 -2.09 4.33 12.27
N ASP A 129 -2.28 4.04 10.99
CA ASP A 129 -1.56 3.00 10.28
C ASP A 129 -0.48 3.62 9.40
N ARG A 130 0.43 2.82 8.87
CA ARG A 130 1.51 3.29 8.00
C ARG A 130 1.55 2.45 6.73
N LEU A 131 1.46 3.10 5.58
CA LEU A 131 1.68 2.45 4.30
C LEU A 131 3.18 2.42 4.00
N VAL A 132 3.72 1.26 3.70
CA VAL A 132 5.05 1.12 3.12
C VAL A 132 4.92 1.39 1.63
N VAL A 133 5.59 2.44 1.15
CA VAL A 133 5.49 2.89 -0.23
C VAL A 133 6.76 2.54 -0.99
N VAL A 134 6.59 1.98 -2.16
CA VAL A 134 7.67 1.70 -3.11
C VAL A 134 7.29 2.22 -4.49
N THR A 135 8.28 2.43 -5.35
CA THR A 135 8.04 2.76 -6.74
C THR A 135 8.03 1.48 -7.57
N GLU A 136 6.88 1.17 -8.19
CA GLU A 136 6.73 0.08 -9.14
C GLU A 136 6.23 0.63 -10.48
N ASP A 137 6.93 0.33 -11.58
CA ASP A 137 6.63 0.85 -12.93
C ASP A 137 6.51 2.39 -12.98
N GLY A 138 7.37 3.09 -12.22
CA GLY A 138 7.41 4.56 -12.16
C GLY A 138 6.25 5.20 -11.39
N ARG A 139 5.50 4.42 -10.60
CA ARG A 139 4.36 4.91 -9.78
C ARG A 139 4.51 4.49 -8.33
N PRO A 140 4.08 5.31 -7.37
CA PRO A 140 4.01 4.90 -5.97
C PRO A 140 2.96 3.79 -5.81
N ARG A 141 3.33 2.75 -5.05
CA ARG A 141 2.50 1.60 -4.71
C ARG A 141 2.68 1.25 -3.24
N VAL A 142 1.62 0.74 -2.64
CA VAL A 142 1.69 0.20 -1.28
C VAL A 142 2.23 -1.22 -1.32
N ASP A 143 3.34 -1.46 -0.64
CA ASP A 143 3.94 -2.79 -0.51
C ASP A 143 3.51 -3.52 0.76
N ASP A 144 3.16 -2.79 1.81
CA ASP A 144 2.56 -3.31 3.02
C ASP A 144 1.77 -2.23 3.76
N VAL A 145 0.85 -2.62 4.63
CA VAL A 145 0.15 -1.76 5.58
C VAL A 145 0.57 -2.17 6.98
N LEU A 146 1.30 -1.33 7.69
CA LEU A 146 1.74 -1.59 9.06
C LEU A 146 0.68 -1.10 10.04
N PHE A 147 0.19 -1.98 10.90
CA PHE A 147 -0.91 -1.73 11.81
C PHE A 147 -0.46 -1.04 13.08
N GLY A 148 -0.99 0.14 13.34
CA GLY A 148 -0.77 0.91 14.56
C GLY A 148 0.72 1.01 14.94
N THR A 149 1.04 0.74 16.21
CA THR A 149 2.40 0.78 16.75
C THR A 149 3.07 -0.59 16.81
N SER A 150 2.36 -1.69 16.54
CA SER A 150 2.88 -3.06 16.67
C SER A 150 4.02 -3.37 15.69
N GLY A 151 4.03 -2.71 14.54
CA GLY A 151 4.95 -3.01 13.45
C GLY A 151 4.58 -4.25 12.63
N ASP A 152 3.55 -5.00 13.05
CA ASP A 152 2.96 -6.07 12.26
C ASP A 152 2.18 -5.47 11.10
N GLY A 153 2.15 -6.17 9.98
CA GLY A 153 1.54 -5.64 8.76
C GLY A 153 0.56 -6.60 8.10
N LEU A 154 -0.08 -6.10 7.06
CA LEU A 154 -1.04 -6.84 6.24
C LEU A 154 -0.44 -8.14 5.70
N ARG A 155 0.80 -8.11 5.19
CA ARG A 155 1.46 -9.33 4.68
C ARG A 155 1.56 -10.43 5.74
N LYS A 156 1.91 -10.07 6.97
CA LYS A 156 1.97 -11.00 8.10
C LYS A 156 0.58 -11.50 8.46
N ALA A 157 -0.40 -10.61 8.58
CA ALA A 157 -1.78 -10.96 8.89
C ALA A 157 -2.37 -11.95 7.88
N LEU A 158 -2.16 -11.73 6.56
CA LEU A 158 -2.63 -12.64 5.52
C LEU A 158 -2.07 -14.06 5.64
N VAL A 159 -0.87 -14.22 6.18
CA VAL A 159 -0.28 -15.55 6.43
C VAL A 159 -0.84 -16.18 7.71
N GLU A 160 -0.93 -15.40 8.78
CA GLU A 160 -1.33 -15.89 10.11
C GLU A 160 -2.80 -16.29 10.20
N LEU A 161 -3.69 -15.61 9.45
CA LEU A 161 -5.12 -15.92 9.40
C LEU A 161 -5.45 -17.39 9.03
N PHE A 162 -4.52 -18.07 8.36
CA PHE A 162 -4.72 -19.46 7.87
C PHE A 162 -3.80 -20.48 8.53
N ASN A 163 -3.07 -20.11 9.57
CA ASN A 163 -2.13 -20.99 10.28
C ASN A 163 -2.68 -21.55 11.61
N ASN A 164 -3.97 -21.29 11.91
CA ASN A 164 -4.64 -21.77 13.13
C ASN A 164 -5.43 -23.06 12.86
#